data_d4780fde587a46fe7fecfd095972db75
#
_entry.id   d4780fde587a46fe7fecfd095972db75
#
_cell.length_a   1.000
_cell.length_b   1.000
_cell.length_c   1.000
_cell.angle_alpha   90.00
_cell.angle_beta   90.00
_cell.angle_gamma   90.00
#
_symmetry.space_group_name_H-M   'P 1'
#
loop_
_entity.id
_entity.type
_entity.pdbx_description
1 polymer ?
#
loop_
_entity_poly.entity_id
_entity_poly.type
_entity_poly.pdbx_seq_one_letter_code
_entity_poly.pdbx_strand_id
1 'polypeptide(L)'
;MAESEKPSAFKFLHTITKPLFYFGENRFLEDLNPKGGETICEIGCGNCANLIKIFKRNQNVDLIGFDYPEEKVKAASKLVKEKGLETNIKVVCGLAHEYVFDEQIDRFIFSYSLSSIPRPKEVLTNVFQQLPPGGTVHIVDFGNFEWWPTIVKSPLIGFLNLFQVFPEPEITSIFEYNKECNIDLEKKFGGYSFLAVLRRGL
;
A
#
# COMPACT_ATOMS: atom_id res chain seq x y z
N MET A 1 6.95 -14.76 19.94
CA MET A 1 7.56 -15.74 19.00
C MET A 1 8.63 -14.99 18.23
N ALA A 2 9.89 -15.43 18.28
CA ALA A 2 11.01 -14.74 17.66
C ALA A 2 10.83 -14.70 16.14
N GLU A 3 10.82 -13.52 15.54
CA GLU A 3 10.96 -13.33 14.10
C GLU A 3 12.34 -13.86 13.68
N SER A 4 12.34 -14.94 12.91
CA SER A 4 13.57 -15.46 12.33
C SER A 4 14.14 -14.42 11.38
N GLU A 5 15.35 -13.94 11.62
CA GLU A 5 16.06 -13.08 10.68
C GLU A 5 16.10 -13.73 9.30
N LYS A 6 15.48 -13.06 8.32
CA LYS A 6 15.48 -13.55 6.94
C LYS A 6 16.93 -13.60 6.43
N PRO A 7 17.38 -14.70 5.80
CA PRO A 7 18.75 -14.84 5.29
C PRO A 7 19.14 -13.67 4.38
N SER A 8 20.41 -13.27 4.39
CA SER A 8 20.93 -12.15 3.59
C SER A 8 20.69 -12.34 2.09
N ALA A 9 20.76 -13.56 1.60
CA ALA A 9 20.41 -13.95 0.23
C ALA A 9 18.93 -13.62 -0.12
N PHE A 10 18.04 -13.70 0.85
CA PHE A 10 16.62 -13.38 0.69
C PHE A 10 16.40 -11.87 0.48
N LYS A 11 17.06 -11.02 1.27
CA LYS A 11 17.04 -9.55 1.10
C LYS A 11 17.57 -9.14 -0.27
N PHE A 12 18.65 -9.79 -0.71
CA PHE A 12 19.27 -9.55 -2.01
C PHE A 12 18.36 -9.96 -3.16
N LEU A 13 17.75 -11.15 -3.10
CA LEU A 13 16.82 -11.64 -4.12
C LEU A 13 15.59 -10.73 -4.23
N HIS A 14 15.00 -10.33 -3.11
CA HIS A 14 13.88 -9.38 -3.07
C HIS A 14 14.23 -8.04 -3.74
N THR A 15 15.44 -7.53 -3.52
CA THR A 15 15.88 -6.26 -4.12
C THR A 15 16.00 -6.36 -5.65
N ILE A 16 16.53 -7.47 -6.17
CA ILE A 16 16.68 -7.69 -7.62
C ILE A 16 15.33 -7.97 -8.30
N THR A 17 14.46 -8.72 -7.64
CA THR A 17 13.16 -9.11 -8.22
C THR A 17 12.07 -8.06 -8.05
N LYS A 18 12.28 -7.08 -7.16
CA LYS A 18 11.31 -6.00 -6.90
C LYS A 18 10.77 -5.34 -8.18
N PRO A 19 11.58 -4.93 -9.17
CA PRO A 19 11.07 -4.33 -10.40
C PRO A 19 10.18 -5.25 -11.24
N LEU A 20 10.39 -6.58 -11.14
CA LEU A 20 9.61 -7.59 -11.84
C LEU A 20 8.27 -7.87 -11.15
N PHE A 21 8.20 -7.64 -9.83
CA PHE A 21 7.00 -7.96 -9.05
C PHE A 21 6.05 -6.77 -8.85
N TYR A 22 6.50 -5.54 -8.97
CA TYR A 22 5.66 -4.35 -8.76
C TYR A 22 5.22 -3.70 -10.08
N PHE A 23 4.63 -4.50 -10.97
CA PHE A 23 4.05 -3.99 -12.21
C PHE A 23 2.89 -3.04 -11.93
N GLY A 24 2.94 -1.85 -12.52
CA GLY A 24 1.87 -0.86 -12.38
C GLY A 24 2.10 0.19 -11.29
N GLU A 25 3.09 0.02 -10.38
CA GLU A 25 3.37 1.00 -9.32
C GLU A 25 3.62 2.42 -9.87
N ASN A 26 4.42 2.56 -10.93
CA ASN A 26 4.70 3.87 -11.49
C ASN A 26 3.44 4.51 -12.09
N ARG A 27 2.63 3.73 -12.83
CA ARG A 27 1.36 4.19 -13.38
C ARG A 27 0.37 4.52 -12.26
N PHE A 28 0.28 3.69 -11.22
CA PHE A 28 -0.53 3.96 -10.05
C PHE A 28 -0.19 5.32 -9.41
N LEU A 29 1.11 5.64 -9.26
CA LEU A 29 1.56 6.91 -8.73
C LEU A 29 1.32 8.09 -9.70
N GLU A 30 1.29 7.82 -11.01
CA GLU A 30 0.91 8.82 -12.03
C GLU A 30 -0.58 9.14 -11.99
N ASP A 31 -1.40 8.09 -11.93
CA ASP A 31 -2.86 8.20 -11.90
C ASP A 31 -3.37 8.78 -10.56
N LEU A 32 -2.54 8.74 -9.50
CA LEU A 32 -2.89 9.29 -8.19
C LEU A 32 -3.21 10.79 -8.24
N ASN A 33 -2.47 11.55 -9.05
CA ASN A 33 -2.66 12.99 -9.33
C ASN A 33 -3.14 13.78 -8.10
N PRO A 34 -2.34 13.89 -7.02
CA PRO A 34 -2.76 14.52 -5.78
C PRO A 34 -3.03 16.02 -5.98
N LYS A 35 -4.07 16.51 -5.32
CA LYS A 35 -4.39 17.95 -5.32
C LYS A 35 -3.54 18.67 -4.27
N GLY A 36 -3.30 19.95 -4.49
CA GLY A 36 -2.61 20.76 -3.49
C GLY A 36 -3.42 20.87 -2.19
N GLY A 37 -2.73 20.75 -1.07
CA GLY A 37 -3.30 20.78 0.28
C GLY A 37 -3.90 19.44 0.76
N GLU A 38 -3.81 18.34 -0.03
CA GLU A 38 -4.23 17.02 0.43
C GLU A 38 -3.23 16.43 1.43
N THR A 39 -3.74 15.77 2.46
CA THR A 39 -2.98 14.87 3.33
C THR A 39 -3.09 13.44 2.81
N ILE A 40 -1.95 12.84 2.48
CA ILE A 40 -1.86 11.48 1.91
C ILE A 40 -1.11 10.56 2.86
N CYS A 41 -1.70 9.44 3.22
CA CYS A 41 -1.07 8.43 4.07
C CYS A 41 -0.82 7.14 3.28
N GLU A 42 0.44 6.68 3.22
CA GLU A 42 0.80 5.36 2.68
C GLU A 42 0.87 4.33 3.80
N ILE A 43 -0.02 3.34 3.77
CA ILE A 43 -0.06 2.22 4.71
C ILE A 43 0.87 1.09 4.20
N GLY A 44 1.84 0.70 5.03
CA GLY A 44 2.91 -0.18 4.64
C GLY A 44 3.96 0.53 3.78
N CYS A 45 4.36 1.74 4.17
CA CYS A 45 5.22 2.63 3.39
C CYS A 45 6.64 2.10 3.15
N GLY A 46 7.06 1.06 3.87
CA GLY A 46 8.40 0.50 3.77
C GLY A 46 9.50 1.55 4.01
N ASN A 47 10.16 1.96 2.97
CA ASN A 47 11.20 3.00 3.00
C ASN A 47 10.73 4.37 2.53
N CYS A 48 9.43 4.60 2.42
CA CYS A 48 8.81 5.85 1.92
C CYS A 48 9.20 6.23 0.48
N ALA A 49 9.63 5.27 -0.35
CA ALA A 49 10.06 5.58 -1.72
C ALA A 49 8.95 6.19 -2.58
N ASN A 50 7.70 5.74 -2.39
CA ASN A 50 6.55 6.28 -3.13
C ASN A 50 6.20 7.69 -2.66
N LEU A 51 6.20 7.94 -1.35
CA LEU A 51 5.98 9.29 -0.81
C LEU A 51 7.02 10.28 -1.30
N ILE A 52 8.29 9.87 -1.37
CA ILE A 52 9.35 10.69 -1.95
C ILE A 52 9.09 10.99 -3.44
N LYS A 53 8.58 10.02 -4.22
CA LYS A 53 8.18 10.22 -5.62
C LYS A 53 6.99 11.18 -5.73
N ILE A 54 5.98 11.04 -4.86
CA ILE A 54 4.79 11.91 -4.80
C ILE A 54 5.24 13.34 -4.50
N PHE A 55 6.05 13.55 -3.46
CA PHE A 55 6.54 14.87 -3.09
C PHE A 55 7.32 15.57 -4.22
N LYS A 56 8.14 14.82 -4.96
CA LYS A 56 8.86 15.38 -6.12
C LYS A 56 7.95 15.89 -7.23
N ARG A 57 6.74 15.32 -7.36
CA ARG A 57 5.75 15.71 -8.37
C ARG A 57 4.85 16.85 -7.90
N ASN A 58 4.51 16.84 -6.62
CA ASN A 58 3.68 17.88 -5.99
C ASN A 58 4.19 18.15 -4.58
N GLN A 59 4.77 19.33 -4.37
CA GLN A 59 5.32 19.75 -3.08
C GLN A 59 4.27 20.38 -2.15
N ASN A 60 3.05 20.60 -2.65
CA ASN A 60 1.95 21.18 -1.87
C ASN A 60 1.02 20.05 -1.36
N VAL A 61 1.59 19.05 -0.70
CA VAL A 61 0.86 17.94 -0.06
C VAL A 61 1.54 17.59 1.25
N ASP A 62 0.75 17.18 2.24
CA ASP A 62 1.25 16.61 3.48
C ASP A 62 1.32 15.09 3.36
N LEU A 63 2.46 14.50 3.72
CA LEU A 63 2.71 13.08 3.49
C LEU A 63 2.98 12.34 4.79
N ILE A 64 2.32 11.19 4.95
CA ILE A 64 2.48 10.32 6.11
C ILE A 64 2.85 8.92 5.62
N GLY A 65 4.01 8.42 6.05
CA GLY A 65 4.38 7.02 5.91
C GLY A 65 3.99 6.26 7.17
N PHE A 66 3.19 5.22 7.03
CA PHE A 66 2.76 4.39 8.14
C PHE A 66 3.24 2.96 7.94
N ASP A 67 3.92 2.38 8.93
CA ASP A 67 4.40 0.99 8.84
C ASP A 67 4.53 0.33 10.22
N TYR A 68 4.82 -0.97 10.23
CA TYR A 68 5.15 -1.81 11.37
C TYR A 68 6.09 -2.94 10.89
N PRO A 69 7.07 -3.40 11.64
CA PRO A 69 7.44 -3.00 13.01
C PRO A 69 8.31 -1.72 13.07
N GLU A 70 8.64 -1.32 14.31
CA GLU A 70 9.38 -0.08 14.61
C GLU A 70 10.74 0.02 13.87
N GLU A 71 11.40 -1.11 13.63
CA GLU A 71 12.68 -1.15 12.90
C GLU A 71 12.53 -0.67 11.45
N LYS A 72 11.41 -1.00 10.79
CA LYS A 72 11.11 -0.49 9.44
C LYS A 72 10.86 1.01 9.48
N VAL A 73 10.10 1.48 10.46
CA VAL A 73 9.82 2.90 10.67
C VAL A 73 11.10 3.70 10.93
N LYS A 74 12.01 3.20 11.76
CA LYS A 74 13.33 3.81 11.99
C LYS A 74 14.15 3.90 10.70
N ALA A 75 14.17 2.84 9.89
CA ALA A 75 14.87 2.83 8.62
C ALA A 75 14.25 3.82 7.61
N ALA A 76 12.93 3.90 7.54
CA ALA A 76 12.21 4.87 6.72
C ALA A 76 12.51 6.31 7.16
N SER A 77 12.39 6.61 8.45
CA SER A 77 12.68 7.94 9.01
C SER A 77 14.13 8.37 8.74
N LYS A 78 15.07 7.44 8.84
CA LYS A 78 16.48 7.71 8.50
C LYS A 78 16.62 8.10 7.03
N LEU A 79 15.99 7.36 6.11
CA LEU A 79 16.07 7.66 4.67
C LEU A 79 15.39 9.00 4.34
N VAL A 80 14.23 9.29 4.94
CA VAL A 80 13.53 10.56 4.79
C VAL A 80 14.44 11.72 5.22
N LYS A 81 15.11 11.60 6.37
CA LYS A 81 16.07 12.57 6.87
C LYS A 81 17.30 12.73 5.95
N GLU A 82 17.87 11.62 5.47
CA GLU A 82 19.00 11.65 4.52
C GLU A 82 18.65 12.36 3.20
N LYS A 83 17.34 12.45 2.87
CA LYS A 83 16.83 13.20 1.72
C LYS A 83 16.46 14.64 2.06
N GLY A 84 16.55 15.07 3.33
CA GLY A 84 16.13 16.39 3.78
C GLY A 84 14.62 16.62 3.70
N LEU A 85 13.82 15.58 3.88
CA LEU A 85 12.35 15.61 3.70
C LEU A 85 11.58 15.38 5.03
N GLU A 86 12.24 15.46 6.17
CA GLU A 86 11.64 15.21 7.49
C GLU A 86 10.57 16.23 7.89
N THR A 87 10.54 17.39 7.24
CA THR A 87 9.49 18.40 7.42
C THR A 87 8.28 18.19 6.52
N ASN A 88 8.41 17.31 5.50
CA ASN A 88 7.40 17.09 4.48
C ASN A 88 6.80 15.69 4.55
N ILE A 89 7.54 14.73 5.11
CA ILE A 89 7.10 13.33 5.24
C ILE A 89 7.23 12.92 6.70
N LYS A 90 6.09 12.81 7.37
CA LYS A 90 5.98 12.24 8.72
C LYS A 90 6.01 10.72 8.64
N VAL A 91 6.75 10.04 9.49
CA VAL A 91 6.75 8.56 9.55
C VAL A 91 6.20 8.11 10.90
N VAL A 92 5.18 7.26 10.85
CA VAL A 92 4.41 6.81 12.03
C VAL A 92 4.47 5.30 12.15
N CYS A 93 4.62 4.81 13.38
CA CYS A 93 4.60 3.38 13.71
C CYS A 93 3.28 2.99 14.36
N GLY A 94 2.66 1.90 13.87
CA GLY A 94 1.44 1.39 14.50
C GLY A 94 0.85 0.18 13.78
N LEU A 95 -0.20 -0.38 14.36
CA LEU A 95 -0.96 -1.47 13.78
C LEU A 95 -2.14 -0.89 12.99
N ALA A 96 -2.12 -1.03 11.68
CA ALA A 96 -3.05 -0.34 10.78
C ALA A 96 -4.53 -0.71 10.96
N HIS A 97 -4.83 -1.88 11.56
CA HIS A 97 -6.21 -2.33 11.80
C HIS A 97 -6.89 -1.64 13.00
N GLU A 98 -6.12 -0.94 13.85
CA GLU A 98 -6.65 -0.29 15.07
C GLU A 98 -6.17 1.16 15.26
N TYR A 99 -5.21 1.62 14.42
CA TYR A 99 -4.65 2.95 14.57
C TYR A 99 -5.65 4.04 14.15
N VAL A 100 -5.77 5.07 14.96
CA VAL A 100 -6.57 6.26 14.68
C VAL A 100 -5.64 7.44 14.50
N PHE A 101 -5.74 8.11 13.34
CA PHE A 101 -4.93 9.29 13.04
C PHE A 101 -5.52 10.52 13.73
N ASP A 102 -4.66 11.36 14.31
CA ASP A 102 -5.08 12.62 14.95
C ASP A 102 -5.44 13.68 13.90
N GLU A 103 -4.78 13.62 12.72
CA GLU A 103 -5.03 14.49 11.59
C GLU A 103 -6.00 13.87 10.58
N GLN A 104 -6.75 14.70 9.87
CA GLN A 104 -7.60 14.25 8.76
C GLN A 104 -6.72 13.75 7.61
N ILE A 105 -7.04 12.55 7.12
CA ILE A 105 -6.39 11.97 5.95
C ILE A 105 -7.36 12.03 4.77
N ASP A 106 -7.01 12.77 3.73
CA ASP A 106 -7.87 12.90 2.53
C ASP A 106 -7.73 11.68 1.62
N ARG A 107 -6.56 11.04 1.66
CA ARG A 107 -6.26 9.90 0.80
C ARG A 107 -5.36 8.89 1.49
N PHE A 108 -5.83 7.64 1.56
CA PHE A 108 -4.96 6.50 1.89
C PHE A 108 -4.46 5.82 0.62
N ILE A 109 -3.22 5.36 0.65
CA ILE A 109 -2.64 4.57 -0.43
C ILE A 109 -2.03 3.27 0.10
N PHE A 110 -2.22 2.19 -0.67
CA PHE A 110 -1.60 0.89 -0.47
C PHE A 110 -0.87 0.52 -1.76
N SER A 111 0.42 0.30 -1.66
CA SER A 111 1.23 -0.10 -2.81
C SER A 111 1.95 -1.41 -2.51
N TYR A 112 1.36 -2.51 -2.96
CA TYR A 112 1.84 -3.87 -2.70
C TYR A 112 2.10 -4.16 -1.21
N SER A 113 1.26 -3.62 -0.36
CA SER A 113 1.36 -3.72 1.09
C SER A 113 0.20 -4.48 1.71
N LEU A 114 -1.01 -4.36 1.15
CA LEU A 114 -2.21 -4.91 1.72
C LEU A 114 -2.18 -6.45 1.77
N SER A 115 -1.63 -7.09 0.73
CA SER A 115 -1.42 -8.55 0.67
C SER A 115 -0.38 -9.09 1.67
N SER A 116 0.41 -8.23 2.31
CA SER A 116 1.42 -8.61 3.30
C SER A 116 1.11 -8.11 4.72
N ILE A 117 0.05 -7.32 4.89
CA ILE A 117 -0.38 -6.82 6.20
C ILE A 117 -1.34 -7.83 6.85
N PRO A 118 -1.16 -8.18 8.13
CA PRO A 118 -2.15 -8.97 8.86
C PRO A 118 -3.52 -8.30 8.92
N ARG A 119 -4.59 -9.10 8.85
CA ARG A 119 -5.99 -8.62 8.93
C ARG A 119 -6.33 -7.55 7.89
N PRO A 120 -6.07 -7.79 6.58
CA PRO A 120 -6.19 -6.74 5.56
C PRO A 120 -7.62 -6.17 5.46
N LYS A 121 -8.66 -6.96 5.74
CA LYS A 121 -10.05 -6.50 5.73
C LYS A 121 -10.34 -5.53 6.87
N GLU A 122 -9.83 -5.81 8.07
CA GLU A 122 -9.96 -4.90 9.22
C GLU A 122 -9.19 -3.60 8.97
N VAL A 123 -7.97 -3.70 8.41
CA VAL A 123 -7.17 -2.53 8.00
C VAL A 123 -7.93 -1.66 7.02
N LEU A 124 -8.47 -2.26 5.96
CA LEU A 124 -9.16 -1.51 4.91
C LEU A 124 -10.45 -0.87 5.45
N THR A 125 -11.17 -1.57 6.34
CA THR A 125 -12.34 -1.02 7.03
C THR A 125 -11.97 0.17 7.92
N ASN A 126 -10.91 0.02 8.72
CA ASN A 126 -10.45 1.07 9.64
C ASN A 126 -10.04 2.35 8.90
N VAL A 127 -9.23 2.24 7.84
CA VAL A 127 -8.81 3.42 7.08
C VAL A 127 -9.97 4.06 6.32
N PHE A 128 -10.91 3.26 5.79
CA PHE A 128 -12.08 3.80 5.09
C PHE A 128 -13.00 4.60 6.04
N GLN A 129 -13.17 4.14 7.28
CA GLN A 129 -13.98 4.84 8.28
C GLN A 129 -13.38 6.19 8.68
N GLN A 130 -12.07 6.35 8.59
CA GLN A 130 -11.36 7.59 8.91
C GLN A 130 -11.30 8.61 7.78
N LEU A 131 -11.74 8.25 6.56
CA LEU A 131 -11.80 9.20 5.45
C LEU A 131 -12.87 10.27 5.71
N PRO A 132 -12.64 11.53 5.32
CA PRO A 132 -13.68 12.52 5.22
C PRO A 132 -14.65 12.19 4.06
N PRO A 133 -15.84 12.81 4.01
CA PRO A 133 -16.68 12.76 2.83
C PRO A 133 -15.91 13.19 1.58
N GLY A 134 -16.00 12.38 0.51
CA GLY A 134 -15.21 12.58 -0.72
C GLY A 134 -13.77 12.09 -0.67
N GLY A 135 -13.27 11.66 0.48
CA GLY A 135 -11.95 11.05 0.63
C GLY A 135 -11.83 9.71 -0.10
N THR A 136 -10.60 9.26 -0.33
CA THR A 136 -10.34 8.08 -1.18
C THR A 136 -9.30 7.12 -0.60
N VAL A 137 -9.48 5.82 -0.89
CA VAL A 137 -8.43 4.79 -0.72
C VAL A 137 -8.00 4.33 -2.10
N HIS A 138 -6.71 4.40 -2.39
CA HIS A 138 -6.12 3.90 -3.62
C HIS A 138 -5.27 2.68 -3.32
N ILE A 139 -5.49 1.61 -4.07
CA ILE A 139 -4.82 0.32 -3.86
C ILE A 139 -4.22 -0.15 -5.18
N VAL A 140 -2.95 -0.54 -5.16
CA VAL A 140 -2.35 -1.43 -6.15
C VAL A 140 -1.77 -2.62 -5.41
N ASP A 141 -2.21 -3.83 -5.78
CA ASP A 141 -1.73 -5.05 -5.11
C ASP A 141 -1.83 -6.27 -6.02
N PHE A 142 -1.32 -7.42 -5.56
CA PHE A 142 -1.39 -8.68 -6.28
C PHE A 142 -2.83 -9.15 -6.41
N GLY A 143 -3.19 -9.56 -7.63
CA GLY A 143 -4.48 -10.15 -7.93
C GLY A 143 -4.48 -11.68 -7.82
N ASN A 144 -5.53 -12.30 -8.36
CA ASN A 144 -5.75 -13.75 -8.26
C ASN A 144 -5.14 -14.56 -9.42
N PHE A 145 -4.42 -13.92 -10.34
CA PHE A 145 -3.82 -14.57 -11.51
C PHE A 145 -4.85 -15.38 -12.32
N GLU A 146 -6.08 -14.89 -12.46
CA GLU A 146 -7.20 -15.68 -12.97
C GLU A 146 -7.02 -16.21 -14.40
N TRP A 147 -6.29 -15.45 -15.25
CA TRP A 147 -6.03 -15.84 -16.64
C TRP A 147 -4.69 -16.56 -16.84
N TRP A 148 -3.98 -16.81 -15.75
CA TRP A 148 -2.70 -17.50 -15.83
C TRP A 148 -2.89 -19.03 -15.75
N PRO A 149 -2.19 -19.82 -16.59
CA PRO A 149 -2.21 -21.27 -16.49
C PRO A 149 -1.80 -21.75 -15.09
N THR A 150 -2.50 -22.75 -14.55
CA THR A 150 -2.25 -23.26 -13.20
C THR A 150 -0.80 -23.69 -12.98
N ILE A 151 -0.15 -24.21 -14.02
CA ILE A 151 1.26 -24.64 -13.98
C ILE A 151 2.23 -23.47 -13.69
N VAL A 152 1.85 -22.23 -14.02
CA VAL A 152 2.63 -21.01 -13.74
C VAL A 152 2.14 -20.35 -12.47
N LYS A 153 0.81 -20.27 -12.29
CA LYS A 153 0.16 -19.61 -11.16
C LYS A 153 0.56 -20.23 -9.81
N SER A 154 0.49 -21.59 -9.71
CA SER A 154 0.71 -22.26 -8.42
C SER A 154 2.12 -22.09 -7.87
N PRO A 155 3.22 -22.26 -8.67
CA PRO A 155 4.56 -21.98 -8.20
C PRO A 155 4.77 -20.49 -7.82
N LEU A 156 4.15 -19.56 -8.57
CA LEU A 156 4.27 -18.14 -8.28
C LEU A 156 3.61 -17.78 -6.95
N ILE A 157 2.38 -18.26 -6.70
CA ILE A 157 1.70 -18.04 -5.41
C ILE A 157 2.53 -18.68 -4.28
N GLY A 158 3.03 -19.89 -4.46
CA GLY A 158 3.90 -20.53 -3.48
C GLY A 158 5.15 -19.69 -3.19
N PHE A 159 5.74 -19.08 -4.22
CA PHE A 159 6.86 -18.18 -4.07
C PHE A 159 6.48 -16.90 -3.30
N LEU A 160 5.36 -16.25 -3.63
CA LEU A 160 4.87 -15.07 -2.93
C LEU A 160 4.61 -15.36 -1.44
N ASN A 161 4.04 -16.53 -1.13
CA ASN A 161 3.79 -16.96 0.25
C ASN A 161 5.07 -17.08 1.09
N LEU A 162 6.21 -17.43 0.47
CA LEU A 162 7.52 -17.41 1.17
C LEU A 162 7.91 -16.01 1.62
N PHE A 163 7.40 -14.97 0.97
CA PHE A 163 7.60 -13.57 1.33
C PHE A 163 6.49 -13.01 2.23
N GLN A 164 5.60 -13.88 2.72
CA GLN A 164 4.42 -13.48 3.49
C GLN A 164 3.50 -12.54 2.70
N VAL A 165 3.42 -12.74 1.39
CA VAL A 165 2.49 -12.07 0.49
C VAL A 165 1.37 -13.04 0.18
N PHE A 166 0.16 -12.70 0.60
CA PHE A 166 -1.05 -13.51 0.44
C PHE A 166 -2.07 -12.72 -0.40
N PRO A 167 -2.10 -12.92 -1.74
CA PRO A 167 -3.04 -12.23 -2.59
C PRO A 167 -4.49 -12.51 -2.15
N GLU A 168 -5.23 -11.46 -1.82
CA GLU A 168 -6.67 -11.51 -1.54
C GLU A 168 -7.43 -10.71 -2.60
N PRO A 169 -7.77 -11.32 -3.76
CA PRO A 169 -8.36 -10.60 -4.89
C PRO A 169 -9.74 -10.00 -4.61
N GLU A 170 -10.43 -10.54 -3.61
CA GLU A 170 -11.79 -10.11 -3.25
C GLU A 170 -11.81 -9.17 -2.03
N ILE A 171 -10.65 -8.59 -1.69
CA ILE A 171 -10.56 -7.74 -0.51
C ILE A 171 -11.50 -6.52 -0.56
N THR A 172 -11.80 -6.03 -1.75
CA THR A 172 -12.73 -4.92 -1.95
C THR A 172 -14.19 -5.33 -1.83
N SER A 173 -14.50 -6.64 -1.86
CA SER A 173 -15.89 -7.13 -1.76
C SER A 173 -16.58 -6.77 -0.45
N ILE A 174 -15.81 -6.46 0.61
CA ILE A 174 -16.36 -5.97 1.88
C ILE A 174 -17.15 -4.67 1.74
N PHE A 175 -16.94 -3.92 0.65
CA PHE A 175 -17.63 -2.67 0.37
C PHE A 175 -18.70 -2.78 -0.72
N GLU A 176 -18.92 -3.94 -1.36
CA GLU A 176 -19.89 -4.08 -2.45
C GLU A 176 -21.32 -3.67 -2.08
N TYR A 177 -21.67 -3.83 -0.82
CA TYR A 177 -22.99 -3.48 -0.28
C TYR A 177 -22.97 -2.20 0.56
N ASN A 178 -21.84 -1.51 0.66
CA ASN A 178 -21.74 -0.27 1.40
C ASN A 178 -22.21 0.89 0.52
N LYS A 179 -23.37 1.47 0.82
CA LYS A 179 -23.96 2.60 0.07
C LYS A 179 -23.10 3.88 0.11
N GLU A 180 -22.22 3.98 1.09
CA GLU A 180 -21.30 5.12 1.25
C GLU A 180 -19.99 4.93 0.48
N CYS A 181 -19.79 3.80 -0.18
CA CYS A 181 -18.57 3.50 -0.91
C CYS A 181 -18.84 3.27 -2.39
N ASN A 182 -18.19 4.06 -3.24
CA ASN A 182 -18.09 3.79 -4.68
C ASN A 182 -16.74 3.13 -4.95
N ILE A 183 -16.74 2.01 -5.66
CA ILE A 183 -15.54 1.23 -5.99
C ILE A 183 -15.31 1.27 -7.49
N ASP A 184 -14.09 1.66 -7.87
CA ASP A 184 -13.56 1.50 -9.22
C ASP A 184 -12.43 0.46 -9.15
N LEU A 185 -12.59 -0.68 -9.84
CA LEU A 185 -11.67 -1.81 -9.79
C LEU A 185 -11.22 -2.20 -11.19
N GLU A 186 -9.93 -2.18 -11.43
CA GLU A 186 -9.32 -2.60 -12.68
C GLU A 186 -8.29 -3.71 -12.45
N LYS A 187 -8.47 -4.87 -13.09
CA LYS A 187 -7.49 -5.95 -13.09
C LYS A 187 -6.48 -5.75 -14.22
N LYS A 188 -5.21 -5.97 -13.93
CA LYS A 188 -4.11 -5.78 -14.85
C LYS A 188 -3.33 -7.08 -15.09
N PHE A 189 -2.70 -7.17 -16.26
CA PHE A 189 -1.78 -8.25 -16.61
C PHE A 189 -2.34 -9.66 -16.37
N GLY A 190 -3.59 -9.90 -16.82
CA GLY A 190 -4.23 -11.20 -16.66
C GLY A 190 -4.53 -11.59 -15.21
N GLY A 191 -4.82 -10.59 -14.37
CA GLY A 191 -5.09 -10.79 -12.95
C GLY A 191 -3.83 -10.89 -12.09
N TYR A 192 -2.65 -10.53 -12.62
CA TYR A 192 -1.42 -10.43 -11.82
C TYR A 192 -1.54 -9.37 -10.73
N SER A 193 -2.05 -8.21 -11.09
CA SER A 193 -2.30 -7.11 -10.16
C SER A 193 -3.69 -6.52 -10.37
N PHE A 194 -4.16 -5.80 -9.39
CA PHE A 194 -5.35 -4.96 -9.51
C PHE A 194 -5.07 -3.54 -9.04
N LEU A 195 -5.83 -2.62 -9.57
CA LEU A 195 -5.93 -1.24 -9.11
C LEU A 195 -7.35 -1.04 -8.60
N ALA A 196 -7.49 -0.51 -7.40
CA ALA A 196 -8.80 -0.17 -6.86
C ALA A 196 -8.79 1.25 -6.29
N VAL A 197 -9.87 1.96 -6.52
CA VAL A 197 -10.15 3.26 -5.89
C VAL A 197 -11.49 3.16 -5.19
N LEU A 198 -11.46 3.27 -3.87
CA LEU A 198 -12.64 3.37 -3.04
C LEU A 198 -12.87 4.84 -2.73
N ARG A 199 -14.08 5.35 -2.96
CA ARG A 199 -14.46 6.74 -2.67
C ARG A 199 -15.54 6.75 -1.64
N ARG A 200 -15.33 7.50 -0.55
CA ARG A 200 -16.38 7.77 0.41
C ARG A 200 -17.39 8.76 -0.17
N GLY A 201 -18.68 8.46 -0.05
CA GLY A 201 -19.75 9.36 -0.45
C GLY A 201 -19.66 10.75 0.22
N LEU A 202 -20.34 11.73 -0.36
CA LEU A 202 -20.44 13.11 0.18
C LEU A 202 -21.39 13.16 1.36
#